data_14b2e169fe38fd8f113567493b1f3810
#
_entry.id   14b2e169fe38fd8f113567493b1f3810
#
_cell.length_a   1.000
_cell.length_b   1.000
_cell.length_c   1.000
_cell.angle_alpha   90.00
_cell.angle_beta   90.00
_cell.angle_gamma   90.00
#
_symmetry.space_group_name_H-M   'P 1'
#
loop_
_entity.id
_entity.type
_entity.pdbx_description
1 polymer ?
#
loop_
_entity_poly.entity_id
_entity_poly.type
_entity_poly.pdbx_seq_one_letter_code
_entity_poly.pdbx_strand_id
1 'polypeptide(L)'
;PQTDERMTQAMAAAALNCGAEYGVYMMPIRGKDKATIFPKSLELGMDACDVFVGMTTASGAAIYNNHLKELINQKKLREVSICLRNIDNFTRGGALADYEAVYADGEKLQAIWRGHKMAHITTPAGTDLYMEMNQMDPIIECGIARNPGDAMAWSDGEVSLGPVIDTTHGKLVIDGPICYYGCPTTPVELRIEKGRIVEVVGGDPKICKEIRRQIAEVKDSDNIAEIGLGLNPACMFNGDFEEEKKARG
;
A
#
# COMPACT_ATOMS: atom_id res chain seq x y z
N PRO A 1 9.30 -17.42 -2.16
CA PRO A 1 8.19 -18.20 -1.58
C PRO A 1 7.03 -18.15 -2.54
N GLN A 2 6.45 -19.30 -2.81
CA GLN A 2 5.24 -19.39 -3.63
C GLN A 2 4.05 -18.95 -2.78
N THR A 3 3.05 -18.33 -3.41
CA THR A 3 1.75 -18.10 -2.79
C THR A 3 1.21 -19.45 -2.27
N ASP A 4 0.72 -19.47 -1.04
CA ASP A 4 0.16 -20.69 -0.45
C ASP A 4 -1.06 -21.14 -1.27
N GLU A 5 -1.05 -22.37 -1.78
CA GLU A 5 -2.14 -22.91 -2.61
C GLU A 5 -3.50 -22.87 -1.89
N ARG A 6 -3.51 -22.97 -0.57
CA ARG A 6 -4.74 -22.84 0.22
C ARG A 6 -5.42 -21.50 0.06
N MET A 7 -4.65 -20.41 -0.10
CA MET A 7 -5.20 -19.06 -0.34
C MET A 7 -5.85 -19.01 -1.72
N THR A 8 -5.20 -19.56 -2.74
CA THR A 8 -5.76 -19.65 -4.09
C THR A 8 -7.07 -20.45 -4.09
N GLN A 9 -7.09 -21.60 -3.40
CA GLN A 9 -8.29 -22.42 -3.27
C GLN A 9 -9.42 -21.69 -2.52
N ALA A 10 -9.11 -20.95 -1.45
CA ALA A 10 -10.09 -20.17 -0.70
C ALA A 10 -10.70 -19.05 -1.58
N MET A 11 -9.89 -18.36 -2.37
CA MET A 11 -10.38 -17.33 -3.31
C MET A 11 -11.25 -17.93 -4.42
N ALA A 12 -10.84 -19.07 -4.97
CA ALA A 12 -11.63 -19.79 -5.98
C ALA A 12 -12.99 -20.24 -5.41
N ALA A 13 -12.99 -20.78 -4.19
CA ALA A 13 -14.23 -21.16 -3.51
C ALA A 13 -15.14 -19.94 -3.22
N ALA A 14 -14.56 -18.82 -2.81
CA ALA A 14 -15.31 -17.58 -2.61
C ALA A 14 -15.95 -17.07 -3.91
N ALA A 15 -15.21 -17.11 -5.03
CA ALA A 15 -15.73 -16.74 -6.35
C ALA A 15 -16.94 -17.61 -6.73
N LEU A 16 -16.84 -18.94 -6.60
CA LEU A 16 -17.95 -19.86 -6.87
C LEU A 16 -19.16 -19.58 -5.97
N ASN A 17 -18.94 -19.33 -4.70
CA ASN A 17 -20.03 -19.01 -3.74
C ASN A 17 -20.76 -17.72 -4.11
N CYS A 18 -20.09 -16.79 -4.78
CA CYS A 18 -20.70 -15.57 -5.32
C CYS A 18 -21.33 -15.79 -6.71
N GLY A 19 -21.32 -17.00 -7.24
CA GLY A 19 -21.87 -17.31 -8.57
C GLY A 19 -20.96 -16.88 -9.75
N ALA A 20 -19.69 -16.59 -9.50
CA ALA A 20 -18.74 -16.21 -10.53
C ALA A 20 -18.03 -17.43 -11.11
N GLU A 21 -17.70 -17.35 -12.40
CA GLU A 21 -16.71 -18.24 -13.01
C GLU A 21 -15.30 -17.73 -12.68
N TYR A 22 -14.33 -18.62 -12.59
CA TYR A 22 -12.95 -18.22 -12.34
C TYR A 22 -11.93 -19.00 -13.17
N GLY A 23 -10.81 -18.36 -13.47
CA GLY A 23 -9.59 -18.98 -13.98
C GLY A 23 -8.42 -18.64 -13.05
N VAL A 24 -7.50 -19.58 -12.87
CA VAL A 24 -6.28 -19.35 -12.07
C VAL A 24 -5.07 -19.40 -13.00
N TYR A 25 -4.26 -18.34 -12.96
CA TYR A 25 -3.02 -18.27 -13.69
C TYR A 25 -1.84 -18.27 -12.72
N MET A 26 -1.04 -19.32 -12.71
CA MET A 26 0.15 -19.45 -11.87
C MET A 26 1.40 -19.11 -12.67
N MET A 27 2.22 -18.21 -12.16
CA MET A 27 3.48 -17.82 -12.79
C MET A 27 4.67 -18.16 -11.90
N PRO A 28 5.82 -18.51 -12.48
CA PRO A 28 7.05 -18.59 -11.71
C PRO A 28 7.43 -17.22 -11.14
N ILE A 29 8.08 -17.22 -10.00
CA ILE A 29 8.64 -16.00 -9.40
C ILE A 29 9.63 -15.38 -10.38
N ARG A 30 9.46 -14.10 -10.67
CA ARG A 30 10.33 -13.32 -11.54
C ARG A 30 11.15 -12.32 -10.69
N GLY A 31 12.34 -11.97 -11.17
CA GLY A 31 13.14 -10.90 -10.55
C GLY A 31 12.38 -9.56 -10.55
N LYS A 32 12.83 -8.61 -9.71
CA LYS A 32 12.21 -7.29 -9.56
C LYS A 32 11.93 -6.61 -10.90
N ASP A 33 12.89 -6.68 -11.83
CA ASP A 33 12.79 -6.05 -13.16
C ASP A 33 11.70 -6.64 -14.07
N LYS A 34 11.16 -7.81 -13.73
CA LYS A 34 10.13 -8.51 -14.50
C LYS A 34 8.86 -8.77 -13.71
N ALA A 35 8.75 -8.29 -12.49
CA ALA A 35 7.61 -8.55 -11.61
C ALA A 35 6.31 -7.99 -12.18
N THR A 36 6.38 -6.90 -12.94
CA THR A 36 5.24 -6.21 -13.55
C THR A 36 4.99 -6.62 -15.00
N ILE A 37 5.79 -7.54 -15.56
CA ILE A 37 5.64 -8.00 -16.95
C ILE A 37 4.83 -9.30 -16.96
N PHE A 38 3.65 -9.27 -17.54
CA PHE A 38 2.80 -10.44 -17.66
C PHE A 38 3.00 -11.18 -18.98
N PRO A 39 2.83 -12.51 -19.02
CA PRO A 39 2.75 -13.26 -20.26
C PRO A 39 1.53 -12.82 -21.09
N LYS A 40 1.65 -12.83 -22.40
CA LYS A 40 0.55 -12.45 -23.30
C LYS A 40 -0.72 -13.27 -23.09
N SER A 41 -0.59 -14.54 -22.70
CA SER A 41 -1.73 -15.41 -22.35
C SER A 41 -2.50 -14.91 -21.12
N LEU A 42 -1.83 -14.33 -20.12
CA LEU A 42 -2.49 -13.71 -18.98
C LEU A 42 -3.18 -12.41 -19.39
N GLU A 43 -2.51 -11.55 -20.16
CA GLU A 43 -3.10 -10.29 -20.65
C GLU A 43 -4.38 -10.56 -21.46
N LEU A 44 -4.39 -11.55 -22.36
CA LEU A 44 -5.58 -11.95 -23.10
C LEU A 44 -6.69 -12.50 -22.19
N GLY A 45 -6.33 -13.19 -21.10
CA GLY A 45 -7.30 -13.62 -20.09
C GLY A 45 -7.92 -12.43 -19.36
N MET A 46 -7.11 -11.42 -19.05
CA MET A 46 -7.58 -10.18 -18.39
C MET A 46 -8.54 -9.38 -19.28
N ASP A 47 -8.36 -9.39 -20.60
CA ASP A 47 -9.28 -8.75 -21.55
C ASP A 47 -10.71 -9.30 -21.51
N ALA A 48 -10.86 -10.53 -20.99
CA ALA A 48 -12.13 -11.27 -20.94
C ALA A 48 -12.71 -11.38 -19.53
N CYS A 49 -12.11 -10.79 -18.51
CA CYS A 49 -12.63 -10.86 -17.14
C CYS A 49 -13.18 -9.52 -16.61
N ASP A 50 -14.14 -9.64 -15.68
CA ASP A 50 -14.72 -8.50 -14.97
C ASP A 50 -13.92 -8.11 -13.72
N VAL A 51 -13.19 -9.08 -13.16
CA VAL A 51 -12.43 -8.93 -11.92
C VAL A 51 -11.07 -9.60 -12.07
N PHE A 52 -10.02 -8.90 -11.74
CA PHE A 52 -8.66 -9.44 -11.62
C PHE A 52 -8.23 -9.42 -10.15
N VAL A 53 -7.76 -10.56 -9.64
CA VAL A 53 -7.18 -10.65 -8.30
C VAL A 53 -5.71 -10.99 -8.42
N GLY A 54 -4.86 -10.02 -8.10
CA GLY A 54 -3.41 -10.16 -8.14
C GLY A 54 -2.85 -10.64 -6.80
N MET A 55 -2.62 -11.95 -6.65
CA MET A 55 -1.99 -12.52 -5.44
C MET A 55 -0.48 -12.59 -5.61
N THR A 56 0.26 -11.84 -4.79
CA THR A 56 1.72 -11.74 -4.89
C THR A 56 2.36 -11.64 -3.52
N THR A 57 3.65 -11.98 -3.42
CA THR A 57 4.48 -11.70 -2.25
C THR A 57 5.27 -10.38 -2.38
N ALA A 58 5.13 -9.70 -3.53
CA ALA A 58 5.76 -8.41 -3.80
C ALA A 58 4.70 -7.31 -3.80
N SER A 59 4.87 -6.31 -2.94
CA SER A 59 3.92 -5.21 -2.79
C SER A 59 3.60 -4.55 -4.13
N GLY A 60 2.32 -4.40 -4.45
CA GLY A 60 1.82 -3.66 -5.60
C GLY A 60 2.22 -4.18 -6.99
N ALA A 61 2.84 -5.37 -7.10
CA ALA A 61 3.42 -5.81 -8.36
C ALA A 61 2.40 -5.90 -9.52
N ALA A 62 1.19 -6.35 -9.25
CA ALA A 62 0.16 -6.50 -10.28
C ALA A 62 -0.30 -5.13 -10.82
N ILE A 63 -0.63 -4.20 -9.94
CA ILE A 63 -1.14 -2.88 -10.32
C ILE A 63 -0.17 -2.07 -11.18
N TYR A 64 1.12 -2.37 -11.15
CA TYR A 64 2.12 -1.70 -11.98
C TYR A 64 2.24 -2.27 -13.39
N ASN A 65 1.48 -3.33 -13.76
CA ASN A 65 1.43 -3.80 -15.14
C ASN A 65 0.66 -2.80 -16.03
N ASN A 66 1.26 -2.43 -17.18
CA ASN A 66 0.68 -1.40 -18.05
C ASN A 66 -0.64 -1.83 -18.68
N HIS A 67 -0.79 -3.10 -19.08
CA HIS A 67 -2.03 -3.60 -19.67
C HIS A 67 -3.16 -3.58 -18.63
N LEU A 68 -2.90 -4.03 -17.40
CA LEU A 68 -3.88 -3.96 -16.31
C LEU A 68 -4.30 -2.51 -16.02
N LYS A 69 -3.34 -1.57 -15.93
CA LYS A 69 -3.64 -0.15 -15.76
C LYS A 69 -4.55 0.39 -16.86
N GLU A 70 -4.31 -0.01 -18.10
CA GLU A 70 -5.13 0.43 -19.21
C GLU A 70 -6.57 -0.07 -19.09
N LEU A 71 -6.77 -1.34 -18.73
CA LEU A 71 -8.09 -1.93 -18.51
C LEU A 71 -8.84 -1.25 -17.35
N ILE A 72 -8.15 -0.95 -16.24
CA ILE A 72 -8.70 -0.21 -15.12
C ILE A 72 -9.13 1.20 -15.57
N ASN A 73 -8.25 1.93 -16.24
CA ASN A 73 -8.52 3.29 -16.72
C ASN A 73 -9.68 3.34 -17.71
N GLN A 74 -9.84 2.30 -18.52
CA GLN A 74 -10.97 2.14 -19.45
C GLN A 74 -12.24 1.66 -18.76
N LYS A 75 -12.24 1.45 -17.45
CA LYS A 75 -13.35 0.91 -16.66
C LYS A 75 -13.87 -0.44 -17.20
N LYS A 76 -12.97 -1.30 -17.62
CA LYS A 76 -13.32 -2.62 -18.17
C LYS A 76 -13.32 -3.72 -17.11
N LEU A 77 -12.49 -3.59 -16.07
CA LEU A 77 -12.43 -4.55 -14.98
C LEU A 77 -12.20 -3.85 -13.63
N ARG A 78 -12.38 -4.61 -12.55
CA ARG A 78 -12.00 -4.27 -11.18
C ARG A 78 -10.76 -5.03 -10.80
N GLU A 79 -9.91 -4.43 -10.00
CA GLU A 79 -8.69 -5.08 -9.51
C GLU A 79 -8.65 -5.12 -8.00
N VAL A 80 -8.22 -6.26 -7.45
CA VAL A 80 -7.84 -6.37 -6.04
C VAL A 80 -6.42 -6.94 -5.95
N SER A 81 -5.51 -6.12 -5.45
CA SER A 81 -4.15 -6.53 -5.16
C SER A 81 -4.08 -7.15 -3.77
N ILE A 82 -3.51 -8.34 -3.68
CA ILE A 82 -3.34 -9.07 -2.42
C ILE A 82 -1.86 -9.33 -2.24
N CYS A 83 -1.22 -8.54 -1.38
CA CYS A 83 0.18 -8.70 -1.03
C CYS A 83 0.32 -9.50 0.27
N LEU A 84 0.25 -10.81 0.16
CA LEU A 84 0.32 -11.71 1.31
C LEU A 84 1.62 -12.49 1.35
N ARG A 85 2.26 -12.46 2.50
CA ARG A 85 3.51 -13.19 2.72
C ARG A 85 3.30 -14.58 3.29
N ASN A 86 2.19 -14.78 4.02
CA ASN A 86 1.83 -16.08 4.60
C ASN A 86 0.32 -16.18 4.83
N ILE A 87 -0.15 -17.37 5.17
CA ILE A 87 -1.58 -17.66 5.39
C ILE A 87 -2.13 -16.90 6.62
N ASP A 88 -1.32 -16.54 7.60
CA ASP A 88 -1.79 -15.81 8.77
C ASP A 88 -2.31 -14.44 8.41
N ASN A 89 -1.69 -13.74 7.44
CA ASN A 89 -2.20 -12.47 6.91
C ASN A 89 -3.59 -12.61 6.26
N PHE A 90 -4.02 -13.83 5.92
CA PHE A 90 -5.33 -14.11 5.32
C PHE A 90 -6.40 -14.47 6.36
N THR A 91 -6.00 -14.87 7.54
CA THR A 91 -6.89 -15.44 8.56
C THR A 91 -6.89 -14.68 9.87
N ARG A 92 -6.08 -13.64 10.01
CA ARG A 92 -5.92 -12.84 11.24
C ARG A 92 -5.78 -11.36 10.92
N GLY A 93 -5.79 -10.56 11.97
CA GLY A 93 -5.48 -9.13 11.88
C GLY A 93 -6.38 -8.39 10.91
N GLY A 94 -5.79 -7.54 10.12
CA GLY A 94 -6.49 -6.69 9.16
C GLY A 94 -7.45 -7.42 8.22
N ALA A 95 -7.20 -8.70 7.93
CA ALA A 95 -8.08 -9.52 7.09
C ALA A 95 -9.48 -9.74 7.67
N LEU A 96 -9.64 -9.61 8.99
CA LEU A 96 -10.89 -9.86 9.71
C LEU A 96 -11.71 -8.57 9.97
N ALA A 97 -11.28 -7.44 9.43
CA ALA A 97 -12.01 -6.18 9.60
C ALA A 97 -13.39 -6.20 8.94
N ASP A 98 -14.29 -5.41 9.48
CA ASP A 98 -15.50 -5.00 8.76
C ASP A 98 -15.14 -3.93 7.71
N TYR A 99 -14.92 -4.37 6.49
CA TYR A 99 -14.47 -3.51 5.39
C TYR A 99 -15.50 -2.47 4.98
N GLU A 100 -16.80 -2.71 5.21
CA GLU A 100 -17.83 -1.70 4.99
C GLU A 100 -17.68 -0.55 6.00
N ALA A 101 -17.40 -0.87 7.26
CA ALA A 101 -17.12 0.13 8.28
C ALA A 101 -15.80 0.88 7.99
N VAL A 102 -14.75 0.18 7.56
CA VAL A 102 -13.47 0.80 7.14
C VAL A 102 -13.68 1.76 5.98
N TYR A 103 -14.47 1.35 4.98
CA TYR A 103 -14.81 2.21 3.83
C TYR A 103 -15.55 3.48 4.27
N ALA A 104 -16.57 3.33 5.12
CA ALA A 104 -17.35 4.45 5.63
C ALA A 104 -16.50 5.44 6.45
N ASP A 105 -15.53 4.95 7.22
CA ASP A 105 -14.57 5.81 7.92
C ASP A 105 -13.60 6.48 6.93
N GLY A 106 -13.20 5.78 5.87
CA GLY A 106 -12.42 6.34 4.77
C GLY A 106 -13.14 7.50 4.08
N GLU A 107 -14.43 7.38 3.78
CA GLU A 107 -15.22 8.47 3.18
C GLU A 107 -15.27 9.72 4.08
N LYS A 108 -15.41 9.52 5.39
CA LYS A 108 -15.38 10.64 6.36
C LYS A 108 -14.04 11.35 6.37
N LEU A 109 -12.94 10.58 6.42
CA LEU A 109 -11.59 11.13 6.42
C LEU A 109 -11.27 11.83 5.09
N GLN A 110 -11.62 11.22 3.98
CA GLN A 110 -11.47 11.82 2.65
C GLN A 110 -12.19 13.17 2.56
N ALA A 111 -13.42 13.25 3.07
CA ALA A 111 -14.20 14.50 3.09
C ALA A 111 -13.51 15.58 3.95
N ILE A 112 -12.94 15.19 5.10
CA ILE A 112 -12.15 16.10 5.95
C ILE A 112 -10.92 16.61 5.18
N TRP A 113 -10.16 15.71 4.58
CA TRP A 113 -8.93 16.09 3.88
C TRP A 113 -9.19 16.99 2.67
N ARG A 114 -10.27 16.75 1.92
CA ARG A 114 -10.70 17.66 0.82
C ARG A 114 -10.98 19.08 1.28
N GLY A 115 -11.43 19.26 2.51
CA GLY A 115 -11.73 20.56 3.09
C GLY A 115 -10.52 21.33 3.60
N HIS A 116 -9.33 20.71 3.65
CA HIS A 116 -8.14 21.28 4.27
C HIS A 116 -6.96 21.31 3.30
N LYS A 117 -6.12 22.34 3.43
CA LYS A 117 -4.95 22.54 2.56
C LYS A 117 -3.65 22.12 3.23
N MET A 118 -3.62 22.08 4.55
CA MET A 118 -2.41 21.83 5.33
C MET A 118 -2.61 20.65 6.25
N ALA A 119 -1.56 19.84 6.40
CA ALA A 119 -1.43 18.89 7.49
C ALA A 119 -0.27 19.27 8.40
N HIS A 120 -0.47 19.07 9.70
CA HIS A 120 0.56 19.09 10.71
C HIS A 120 0.50 17.80 11.50
N ILE A 121 1.57 17.02 11.46
CA ILE A 121 1.66 15.71 12.10
C ILE A 121 2.61 15.80 13.28
N THR A 122 2.11 15.42 14.45
CA THR A 122 2.93 15.28 15.65
C THR A 122 2.75 13.91 16.27
N THR A 123 3.82 13.34 16.82
CA THR A 123 3.77 12.07 17.56
C THR A 123 4.52 12.16 18.87
N PRO A 124 4.19 11.32 19.87
CA PRO A 124 4.96 11.24 21.11
C PRO A 124 6.44 10.90 20.90
N ALA A 125 6.76 10.16 19.82
CA ALA A 125 8.14 9.83 19.43
C ALA A 125 8.94 11.06 18.96
N GLY A 126 8.26 12.17 18.66
CA GLY A 126 8.89 13.43 18.34
C GLY A 126 8.80 13.86 16.87
N THR A 127 7.97 13.22 16.06
CA THR A 127 7.61 13.76 14.74
C THR A 127 6.97 15.13 14.90
N ASP A 128 7.38 16.08 14.05
CA ASP A 128 6.82 17.42 13.93
C ASP A 128 6.98 17.84 12.46
N LEU A 129 5.96 17.51 11.64
CA LEU A 129 6.02 17.56 10.19
C LEU A 129 4.84 18.33 9.61
N TYR A 130 5.13 19.26 8.71
CA TYR A 130 4.15 20.08 8.00
C TYR A 130 4.16 19.78 6.51
N MET A 131 2.99 19.83 5.87
CA MET A 131 2.86 19.68 4.42
C MET A 131 1.58 20.29 3.88
N GLU A 132 1.57 20.66 2.60
CA GLU A 132 0.35 20.99 1.87
C GLU A 132 -0.23 19.75 1.20
N MET A 133 -1.59 19.64 1.17
CA MET A 133 -2.30 18.43 0.78
C MET A 133 -3.28 18.60 -0.39
N ASN A 134 -3.32 19.76 -1.03
CA ASN A 134 -4.41 20.10 -1.93
C ASN A 134 -4.10 19.92 -3.43
N GLN A 135 -3.09 19.14 -3.80
CA GLN A 135 -2.76 18.92 -5.21
C GLN A 135 -3.54 17.78 -5.86
N MET A 136 -4.10 16.86 -5.07
CA MET A 136 -4.88 15.74 -5.58
C MET A 136 -5.98 15.34 -4.60
N ASP A 137 -6.96 14.60 -5.10
CA ASP A 137 -7.99 13.99 -4.25
C ASP A 137 -7.37 12.88 -3.40
N PRO A 138 -7.71 12.81 -2.09
CA PRO A 138 -7.31 11.69 -1.26
C PRO A 138 -7.90 10.37 -1.78
N ILE A 139 -7.12 9.31 -1.75
CA ILE A 139 -7.51 7.98 -2.22
C ILE A 139 -7.94 7.16 -1.00
N ILE A 140 -9.10 6.48 -1.10
CA ILE A 140 -9.54 5.51 -0.10
C ILE A 140 -9.09 4.13 -0.56
N GLU A 141 -8.23 3.49 0.21
CA GLU A 141 -7.78 2.11 0.01
C GLU A 141 -8.38 1.23 1.12
N CYS A 142 -9.48 0.57 0.82
CA CYS A 142 -10.28 -0.16 1.81
C CYS A 142 -10.58 -1.62 1.45
N GLY A 143 -9.87 -2.18 0.48
CA GLY A 143 -10.04 -3.58 0.08
C GLY A 143 -11.32 -3.91 -0.68
N ILE A 144 -12.18 -2.94 -1.01
CA ILE A 144 -13.44 -3.15 -1.71
C ILE A 144 -13.43 -2.48 -3.08
N ALA A 145 -13.38 -3.28 -4.15
CA ALA A 145 -13.54 -2.84 -5.53
C ALA A 145 -14.98 -3.07 -6.00
N ARG A 146 -15.81 -2.03 -6.02
CA ARG A 146 -17.24 -2.13 -6.33
C ARG A 146 -17.54 -1.96 -7.82
N ASN A 147 -16.88 -1.01 -8.44
CA ASN A 147 -17.23 -0.54 -9.78
C ASN A 147 -16.11 -0.87 -10.77
N PRO A 148 -16.43 -1.10 -12.05
CA PRO A 148 -15.41 -1.20 -13.08
C PRO A 148 -14.49 0.04 -13.07
N GLY A 149 -13.20 -0.19 -13.00
CA GLY A 149 -12.17 0.84 -12.84
C GLY A 149 -11.66 1.02 -11.41
N ASP A 150 -12.30 0.39 -10.40
CA ASP A 150 -11.74 0.36 -9.05
C ASP A 150 -10.52 -0.55 -9.01
N ALA A 151 -9.46 -0.07 -8.35
CA ALA A 151 -8.25 -0.84 -8.05
C ALA A 151 -7.94 -0.66 -6.57
N MET A 152 -7.96 -1.75 -5.82
CA MET A 152 -7.85 -1.75 -4.37
C MET A 152 -6.83 -2.78 -3.88
N ALA A 153 -6.25 -2.54 -2.73
CA ALA A 153 -5.47 -3.55 -2.02
C ALA A 153 -6.31 -4.23 -0.93
N TRP A 154 -6.08 -5.52 -0.71
CA TRP A 154 -6.63 -6.28 0.41
C TRP A 154 -5.49 -7.09 1.07
N SER A 155 -5.36 -7.17 2.36
CA SER A 155 -6.15 -6.54 3.43
C SER A 155 -5.65 -5.11 3.67
N ASP A 156 -6.48 -4.12 3.39
CA ASP A 156 -6.10 -2.72 3.48
C ASP A 156 -7.02 -1.93 4.44
N GLY A 157 -6.87 -0.65 4.48
CA GLY A 157 -7.65 0.26 5.30
C GLY A 157 -6.87 1.54 5.57
N GLU A 158 -6.72 2.38 4.54
CA GLU A 158 -6.09 3.68 4.69
C GLU A 158 -6.72 4.73 3.78
N VAL A 159 -6.52 6.00 4.13
CA VAL A 159 -6.69 7.11 3.20
C VAL A 159 -5.32 7.72 2.97
N SER A 160 -4.95 7.86 1.72
CA SER A 160 -3.64 8.37 1.32
C SER A 160 -3.73 9.49 0.27
N LEU A 161 -2.70 10.30 0.22
CA LEU A 161 -2.47 11.27 -0.86
C LEU A 161 -1.00 11.64 -0.98
N GLY A 162 -0.60 12.13 -2.16
CA GLY A 162 0.69 12.80 -2.34
C GLY A 162 0.63 14.23 -1.82
N PRO A 163 1.53 14.65 -0.90
CA PRO A 163 1.65 16.06 -0.54
C PRO A 163 2.06 16.92 -1.73
N VAL A 164 1.75 18.22 -1.66
CA VAL A 164 2.21 19.16 -2.68
C VAL A 164 3.74 19.15 -2.73
N ILE A 165 4.28 18.99 -3.94
CA ILE A 165 5.74 18.90 -4.16
C ILE A 165 6.45 20.09 -3.50
N ASP A 166 7.61 19.83 -2.88
CA ASP A 166 8.46 20.82 -2.22
C ASP A 166 7.87 21.53 -1.00
N THR A 167 6.72 21.11 -0.47
CA THR A 167 6.09 21.76 0.69
C THR A 167 6.37 21.08 2.02
N THR A 168 6.64 19.77 2.02
CA THR A 168 6.88 19.02 3.26
C THR A 168 8.16 19.48 3.96
N HIS A 169 8.07 19.80 5.23
CA HIS A 169 9.21 20.23 6.04
C HIS A 169 9.03 19.90 7.53
N GLY A 170 10.13 19.74 8.22
CA GLY A 170 10.16 19.45 9.66
C GLY A 170 10.96 18.20 9.99
N LYS A 171 10.57 17.55 11.08
CA LYS A 171 11.21 16.36 11.62
C LYS A 171 10.26 15.16 11.51
N LEU A 172 10.77 14.05 10.95
CA LEU A 172 10.08 12.76 10.94
C LEU A 172 10.83 11.80 11.85
N VAL A 173 10.14 11.22 12.82
CA VAL A 173 10.66 10.14 13.67
C VAL A 173 9.89 8.87 13.36
N ILE A 174 10.61 7.83 12.91
CA ILE A 174 10.06 6.54 12.54
C ILE A 174 10.34 5.55 13.65
N ASP A 175 9.30 5.12 14.35
CA ASP A 175 9.33 4.15 15.43
C ASP A 175 8.58 2.85 15.10
N GLY A 176 7.89 2.80 13.96
CA GLY A 176 7.25 1.62 13.38
C GLY A 176 8.07 0.92 12.28
N PRO A 177 7.56 -0.16 11.70
CA PRO A 177 8.28 -0.92 10.67
C PRO A 177 8.49 -0.11 9.40
N ILE A 178 9.67 -0.27 8.82
CA ILE A 178 10.05 0.33 7.53
C ILE A 178 10.06 -0.80 6.47
N CYS A 179 9.46 -0.55 5.33
CA CYS A 179 9.35 -1.51 4.24
C CYS A 179 10.72 -2.10 3.88
N TYR A 180 10.82 -3.42 3.83
CA TYR A 180 12.03 -4.23 3.62
C TYR A 180 13.08 -4.22 4.76
N TYR A 181 12.98 -3.32 5.74
CA TYR A 181 13.97 -3.19 6.81
C TYR A 181 13.47 -3.67 8.18
N GLY A 182 12.14 -3.76 8.35
CA GLY A 182 11.51 -4.13 9.62
C GLY A 182 11.46 -2.99 10.63
N CYS A 183 11.18 -3.33 11.90
CA CYS A 183 11.13 -2.35 12.98
C CYS A 183 12.53 -1.88 13.38
N PRO A 184 12.74 -0.57 13.54
CA PRO A 184 14.01 -0.05 14.06
C PRO A 184 14.18 -0.42 15.53
N THR A 185 15.40 -0.77 15.93
CA THR A 185 15.76 -1.01 17.34
C THR A 185 15.83 0.28 18.15
N THR A 186 16.02 1.39 17.47
CA THR A 186 15.97 2.77 18.00
C THR A 186 15.31 3.62 16.93
N PRO A 187 14.30 4.45 17.28
CA PRO A 187 13.58 5.28 16.33
C PRO A 187 14.53 6.06 15.41
N VAL A 188 14.21 6.07 14.11
CA VAL A 188 15.03 6.76 13.11
C VAL A 188 14.54 8.19 12.95
N GLU A 189 15.41 9.15 13.15
CA GLU A 189 15.10 10.57 12.97
C GLU A 189 15.64 11.09 11.65
N LEU A 190 14.74 11.71 10.87
CA LEU A 190 15.01 12.32 9.57
C LEU A 190 14.64 13.81 9.62
N ARG A 191 15.47 14.66 9.01
CA ARG A 191 15.14 16.06 8.76
C ARG A 191 14.68 16.24 7.33
N ILE A 192 13.54 16.88 7.19
CA ILE A 192 12.86 17.09 5.90
C ILE A 192 12.83 18.59 5.58
N GLU A 193 13.26 18.96 4.39
CA GLU A 193 13.15 20.31 3.83
C GLU A 193 12.72 20.24 2.37
N LYS A 194 11.75 21.05 1.98
CA LYS A 194 11.25 21.12 0.61
C LYS A 194 10.93 19.73 0.04
N GLY A 195 10.18 18.93 0.80
CA GLY A 195 9.77 17.60 0.40
C GLY A 195 10.87 16.55 0.32
N ARG A 196 12.11 16.85 0.77
CA ARG A 196 13.27 15.97 0.66
C ARG A 196 13.89 15.65 2.01
N ILE A 197 14.35 14.41 2.17
CA ILE A 197 15.20 14.03 3.29
C ILE A 197 16.57 14.69 3.10
N VAL A 198 16.86 15.72 3.88
CA VAL A 198 18.14 16.43 3.82
C VAL A 198 19.16 15.89 4.80
N GLU A 199 18.71 15.16 5.82
CA GLU A 199 19.58 14.57 6.82
C GLU A 199 18.95 13.32 7.45
N VAL A 200 19.74 12.26 7.60
CA VAL A 200 19.45 11.12 8.47
C VAL A 200 20.17 11.39 9.79
N VAL A 201 19.45 11.96 10.75
CA VAL A 201 20.03 12.47 12.00
C VAL A 201 20.59 11.34 12.86
N GLY A 202 19.78 10.28 13.11
CA GLY A 202 20.21 9.14 13.91
C GLY A 202 19.11 8.07 14.04
N GLY A 203 19.40 7.07 14.89
CA GLY A 203 18.51 5.94 15.16
C GLY A 203 19.18 4.60 14.91
N ASP A 204 18.42 3.60 14.51
CA ASP A 204 18.95 2.26 14.19
C ASP A 204 20.10 2.33 13.18
N PRO A 205 21.32 1.88 13.53
CA PRO A 205 22.51 2.08 12.69
C PRO A 205 22.41 1.38 11.34
N LYS A 206 21.75 0.20 11.27
CA LYS A 206 21.61 -0.54 10.02
C LYS A 206 20.65 0.14 9.08
N ILE A 207 19.51 0.57 9.61
CA ILE A 207 18.46 1.26 8.84
C ILE A 207 18.98 2.62 8.39
N CYS A 208 19.59 3.40 9.26
CA CYS A 208 20.19 4.69 8.90
C CYS A 208 21.24 4.56 7.77
N LYS A 209 22.11 3.54 7.84
CA LYS A 209 23.07 3.25 6.78
C LYS A 209 22.37 2.96 5.45
N GLU A 210 21.33 2.18 5.49
CA GLU A 210 20.60 1.75 4.28
C GLU A 210 19.81 2.90 3.66
N ILE A 211 19.15 3.75 4.48
CA ILE A 211 18.48 4.96 3.98
C ILE A 211 19.49 5.88 3.29
N ARG A 212 20.66 6.13 3.89
CA ARG A 212 21.71 6.94 3.26
C ARG A 212 22.20 6.34 1.94
N ARG A 213 22.34 5.01 1.87
CA ARG A 213 22.70 4.31 0.63
C ARG A 213 21.64 4.48 -0.45
N GLN A 214 20.36 4.29 -0.10
CA GLN A 214 19.25 4.48 -1.03
C GLN A 214 19.22 5.91 -1.59
N ILE A 215 19.36 6.91 -0.72
CA ILE A 215 19.40 8.31 -1.14
C ILE A 215 20.57 8.59 -2.11
N ALA A 216 21.72 7.95 -1.89
CA ALA A 216 22.89 8.13 -2.75
C ALA A 216 22.81 7.41 -4.09
N GLU A 217 22.13 6.25 -4.15
CA GLU A 217 22.16 5.35 -5.31
C GLU A 217 20.89 5.41 -6.16
N VAL A 218 19.75 5.78 -5.58
CA VAL A 218 18.47 5.74 -6.27
C VAL A 218 17.89 7.16 -6.40
N LYS A 219 17.72 7.57 -7.63
CA LYS A 219 17.18 8.91 -7.94
C LYS A 219 15.80 9.10 -7.26
N ASP A 220 15.60 10.27 -6.66
CA ASP A 220 14.37 10.69 -6.00
C ASP A 220 13.92 9.83 -4.80
N SER A 221 14.77 8.96 -4.28
CA SER A 221 14.45 8.14 -3.09
C SER A 221 14.45 8.93 -1.77
N ASP A 222 14.91 10.17 -1.80
CA ASP A 222 14.82 11.14 -0.70
C ASP A 222 13.49 11.91 -0.66
N ASN A 223 12.61 11.72 -1.66
CA ASN A 223 11.36 12.45 -1.76
C ASN A 223 10.29 11.91 -0.79
N ILE A 224 9.59 12.84 -0.12
CA ILE A 224 8.37 12.52 0.64
C ILE A 224 7.21 12.52 -0.33
N ALA A 225 6.80 11.34 -0.75
CA ALA A 225 5.86 11.17 -1.87
C ALA A 225 4.41 10.93 -1.44
N GLU A 226 4.20 10.45 -0.22
CA GLU A 226 2.88 10.05 0.24
C GLU A 226 2.72 10.27 1.75
N ILE A 227 1.51 10.65 2.14
CA ILE A 227 1.00 10.52 3.50
C ILE A 227 -0.19 9.58 3.48
N GLY A 228 -0.22 8.63 4.39
CA GLY A 228 -1.35 7.72 4.62
C GLY A 228 -1.76 7.70 6.07
N LEU A 229 -3.05 7.57 6.34
CA LEU A 229 -3.58 7.35 7.67
C LEU A 229 -4.33 6.03 7.70
N GLY A 230 -3.84 5.09 8.52
CA GLY A 230 -4.44 3.78 8.73
C GLY A 230 -5.79 3.86 9.43
N LEU A 231 -6.75 3.07 8.98
CA LEU A 231 -8.13 3.05 9.45
C LEU A 231 -8.62 1.66 9.87
N ASN A 232 -7.82 0.63 9.64
CA ASN A 232 -8.23 -0.75 9.90
C ASN A 232 -8.05 -1.09 11.39
N PRO A 233 -9.15 -1.26 12.17
CA PRO A 233 -9.07 -1.49 13.61
C PRO A 233 -8.63 -2.91 13.97
N ALA A 234 -8.62 -3.83 13.02
CA ALA A 234 -8.21 -5.21 13.24
C ALA A 234 -6.73 -5.48 12.94
N CYS A 235 -6.02 -4.52 12.34
CA CYS A 235 -4.59 -4.65 12.10
C CYS A 235 -3.81 -4.78 13.41
N MET A 236 -2.82 -5.64 13.40
CA MET A 236 -1.99 -5.96 14.57
C MET A 236 -0.62 -5.30 14.45
N PHE A 237 -0.09 -4.84 15.58
CA PHE A 237 1.30 -4.39 15.69
C PHE A 237 2.21 -5.60 15.89
N ASN A 238 2.74 -6.15 14.82
CA ASN A 238 3.47 -7.42 14.79
C ASN A 238 4.82 -7.35 14.06
N GLY A 239 5.24 -6.16 13.63
CA GLY A 239 6.46 -5.92 12.86
C GLY A 239 6.29 -6.10 11.35
N ASP A 240 5.09 -6.42 10.87
CA ASP A 240 4.80 -6.47 9.44
C ASP A 240 4.38 -5.08 8.92
N PHE A 241 5.22 -4.48 8.10
CA PHE A 241 4.98 -3.17 7.53
C PHE A 241 3.64 -3.10 6.76
N GLU A 242 3.30 -4.15 5.98
CA GLU A 242 2.08 -4.15 5.17
C GLU A 242 0.80 -4.22 6.02
N GLU A 243 0.89 -4.68 7.25
CA GLU A 243 -0.23 -4.67 8.20
C GLU A 243 -0.23 -3.40 9.06
N GLU A 244 0.90 -3.06 9.68
CA GLU A 244 0.95 -1.98 10.66
C GLU A 244 0.69 -0.60 10.06
N LYS A 245 1.11 -0.34 8.80
CA LYS A 245 0.82 0.94 8.13
C LYS A 245 -0.66 1.24 7.98
N LYS A 246 -1.51 0.23 8.08
CA LYS A 246 -2.96 0.30 7.92
C LYS A 246 -3.71 0.30 9.25
N ALA A 247 -2.98 0.09 10.34
CA ALA A 247 -3.57 0.06 11.67
C ALA A 247 -4.21 1.40 12.02
N ARG A 248 -5.40 1.34 12.62
CA ARG A 248 -6.09 2.52 13.09
C ARG A 248 -5.29 3.15 14.24
N GLY A 249 -4.89 4.41 14.07
CA GLY A 249 -4.23 5.24 15.08
C GLY A 249 -5.19 5.89 16.06
#